data_5e3bd43577a3d41672f7ca219e7d805b
#
_entry.id   5e3bd43577a3d41672f7ca219e7d805b
#
_cell.length_a   1.000
_cell.length_b   1.000
_cell.length_c   1.000
_cell.angle_alpha   90.00
_cell.angle_beta   90.00
_cell.angle_gamma   90.00
#
_symmetry.space_group_name_H-M   'P 1'
#
loop_
_entity.id
_entity.type
_entity.pdbx_description
1 polymer ?
#
loop_
_entity_poly.entity_id
_entity_poly.type
_entity_poly.pdbx_seq_one_letter_code
_entity_poly.pdbx_strand_id
1 'polypeptide(L)'
;LATLNYAAYGCGIRYHYGMFKQKIQNGYQIEVPDNWLKNGYPFELRRPEYAKEVHFGGYVRVEYDPEKGGSKFIHEGYQAVKAIPYDMPITGYDNDVVNTLRIWDAEPIVDFELDSFDKGDYKKAVEQENLARNIVEVLYPNDNHYAGKELRLKQQYFFVSASLQAAIAKYKKKHDDIHKLYEK
;
A
#
# COMPACT_ATOMS: atom_id res chain seq x y z
N LEU A 1 17.14 -15.62 -3.81
CA LEU A 1 18.04 -14.74 -3.05
C LEU A 1 18.34 -15.34 -1.67
N ALA A 2 17.33 -15.75 -0.89
CA ALA A 2 17.54 -16.35 0.42
C ALA A 2 18.43 -17.61 0.35
N THR A 3 18.17 -18.51 -0.59
CA THR A 3 19.01 -19.73 -0.83
C THR A 3 20.48 -19.39 -1.11
N LEU A 4 20.75 -18.23 -1.72
CA LEU A 4 22.10 -17.75 -2.03
C LEU A 4 22.69 -16.86 -0.93
N ASN A 5 22.08 -16.81 0.24
CA ASN A 5 22.49 -15.99 1.40
C ASN A 5 22.48 -14.48 1.13
N TYR A 6 21.69 -14.00 0.17
CA TYR A 6 21.50 -12.55 -0.04
C TYR A 6 20.37 -12.01 0.84
N ALA A 7 20.68 -10.94 1.56
CA ALA A 7 19.65 -10.17 2.24
C ALA A 7 18.78 -9.41 1.19
N ALA A 8 17.48 -9.67 1.18
CA ALA A 8 16.57 -9.09 0.23
C ALA A 8 15.23 -8.70 0.89
N TYR A 9 14.60 -7.66 0.36
CA TYR A 9 13.28 -7.21 0.76
C TYR A 9 12.42 -7.06 -0.48
N GLY A 10 11.32 -7.81 -0.57
CA GLY A 10 10.31 -7.64 -1.61
C GLY A 10 9.21 -6.71 -1.12
N CYS A 11 8.68 -5.85 -2.01
CA CYS A 11 7.55 -4.98 -1.70
C CYS A 11 6.51 -5.06 -2.82
N GLY A 12 5.23 -4.97 -2.44
CA GLY A 12 4.12 -4.98 -3.39
C GLY A 12 2.81 -4.58 -2.72
N ILE A 13 1.71 -4.77 -3.45
CA ILE A 13 0.36 -4.56 -2.94
C ILE A 13 -0.26 -5.92 -2.56
N ARG A 14 -1.02 -5.92 -1.46
CA ARG A 14 -1.84 -7.04 -1.05
C ARG A 14 -3.19 -6.95 -1.75
N TYR A 15 -3.25 -7.45 -3.00
CA TYR A 15 -4.50 -7.44 -3.73
C TYR A 15 -5.53 -8.39 -3.12
N HIS A 16 -6.77 -7.91 -2.96
CA HIS A 16 -7.85 -8.70 -2.38
C HIS A 16 -8.31 -9.82 -3.30
N TYR A 17 -8.21 -9.60 -4.61
CA TYR A 17 -8.45 -10.64 -5.61
C TYR A 17 -7.15 -11.02 -6.29
N GLY A 18 -6.91 -12.31 -6.45
CA GLY A 18 -5.84 -12.85 -7.27
C GLY A 18 -5.99 -12.45 -8.74
N MET A 19 -5.04 -12.87 -9.58
CA MET A 19 -5.04 -12.49 -11.00
C MET A 19 -6.38 -12.89 -11.65
N PHE A 20 -6.77 -14.13 -11.56
CA PHE A 20 -8.10 -14.68 -11.87
C PHE A 20 -8.14 -16.17 -11.50
N LYS A 21 -9.34 -16.68 -11.30
CA LYS A 21 -9.61 -18.10 -11.21
C LYS A 21 -10.13 -18.62 -12.54
N GLN A 22 -9.51 -19.67 -13.06
CA GLN A 22 -9.95 -20.31 -14.30
C GLN A 22 -11.13 -21.24 -14.05
N LYS A 23 -12.14 -21.15 -14.91
CA LYS A 23 -13.23 -22.12 -15.02
C LYS A 23 -13.34 -22.60 -16.46
N ILE A 24 -13.79 -23.82 -16.65
CA ILE A 24 -14.13 -24.36 -17.98
C ILE A 24 -15.65 -24.37 -18.10
N GLN A 25 -16.15 -23.72 -19.15
CA GLN A 25 -17.57 -23.68 -19.48
C GLN A 25 -17.75 -23.95 -20.97
N ASN A 26 -18.55 -24.92 -21.30
CA ASN A 26 -18.79 -25.37 -22.72
C ASN A 26 -17.50 -25.68 -23.50
N GLY A 27 -16.47 -26.23 -22.82
CA GLY A 27 -15.18 -26.52 -23.41
C GLY A 27 -14.22 -25.34 -23.54
N TYR A 28 -14.62 -24.14 -23.13
CA TYR A 28 -13.80 -22.91 -23.17
C TYR A 28 -13.39 -22.46 -21.77
N GLN A 29 -12.19 -21.91 -21.68
CA GLN A 29 -11.74 -21.23 -20.46
C GLN A 29 -12.48 -19.91 -20.28
N ILE A 30 -12.98 -19.67 -19.07
CA ILE A 30 -13.47 -18.38 -18.62
C ILE A 30 -12.72 -17.94 -17.36
N GLU A 31 -12.50 -16.64 -17.22
CA GLU A 31 -11.86 -16.01 -16.08
C GLU A 31 -12.93 -15.47 -15.12
N VAL A 32 -12.77 -15.77 -13.83
CA VAL A 32 -13.65 -15.27 -12.77
C VAL A 32 -12.82 -14.71 -11.63
N PRO A 33 -13.38 -13.80 -10.79
CA PRO A 33 -12.67 -13.26 -9.64
C PRO A 33 -12.13 -14.38 -8.72
N ASP A 34 -10.85 -14.28 -8.35
CA ASP A 34 -10.20 -15.20 -7.44
C ASP A 34 -10.12 -14.60 -6.03
N ASN A 35 -11.13 -14.90 -5.21
CA ASN A 35 -11.16 -14.47 -3.80
C ASN A 35 -10.27 -15.40 -2.94
N TRP A 36 -8.96 -15.31 -3.13
CA TRP A 36 -7.97 -16.15 -2.45
C TRP A 36 -7.88 -15.91 -0.95
N LEU A 37 -8.31 -14.72 -0.48
CA LEU A 37 -8.31 -14.33 0.93
C LEU A 37 -9.56 -14.79 1.70
N LYS A 38 -10.53 -15.42 1.03
CA LYS A 38 -11.81 -15.82 1.64
C LYS A 38 -11.66 -16.62 2.95
N ASN A 39 -10.62 -17.45 3.03
CA ASN A 39 -10.35 -18.30 4.20
C ASN A 39 -9.12 -17.82 4.99
N GLY A 40 -8.62 -16.60 4.72
CA GLY A 40 -7.36 -16.10 5.24
C GLY A 40 -6.14 -16.74 4.57
N TYR A 41 -4.95 -16.22 4.88
CA TYR A 41 -3.69 -16.77 4.42
C TYR A 41 -2.72 -16.92 5.61
N PRO A 42 -2.40 -18.16 6.03
CA PRO A 42 -1.70 -18.40 7.29
C PRO A 42 -0.22 -18.00 7.28
N PHE A 43 0.37 -17.74 6.10
CA PHE A 43 1.78 -17.39 5.97
C PHE A 43 2.04 -15.88 5.93
N GLU A 44 1.02 -15.05 6.14
CA GLU A 44 1.18 -13.61 6.26
C GLU A 44 0.96 -13.15 7.71
N LEU A 45 1.73 -12.15 8.13
CA LEU A 45 1.60 -11.52 9.43
C LEU A 45 1.25 -10.05 9.26
N ARG A 46 0.05 -9.63 9.69
CA ARG A 46 -0.37 -8.23 9.70
C ARG A 46 0.43 -7.45 10.74
N ARG A 47 1.01 -6.30 10.35
CA ARG A 47 1.92 -5.48 11.16
C ARG A 47 1.42 -4.03 11.27
N PRO A 48 0.29 -3.78 11.94
CA PRO A 48 -0.31 -2.44 12.02
C PRO A 48 0.58 -1.41 12.71
N GLU A 49 1.51 -1.84 13.55
CA GLU A 49 2.51 -1.00 14.22
C GLU A 49 3.51 -0.34 13.25
N TYR A 50 3.58 -0.82 12.01
CA TYR A 50 4.41 -0.24 10.94
C TYR A 50 3.59 0.47 9.87
N ALA A 51 2.31 0.76 10.14
CA ALA A 51 1.45 1.49 9.22
C ALA A 51 2.09 2.80 8.75
N LYS A 52 1.76 3.19 7.51
CA LYS A 52 2.18 4.46 6.89
C LYS A 52 0.97 5.16 6.31
N GLU A 53 0.98 6.48 6.38
CA GLU A 53 -0.02 7.29 5.70
C GLU A 53 0.48 7.66 4.30
N VAL A 54 -0.36 7.43 3.28
CA VAL A 54 -0.06 7.76 1.89
C VAL A 54 -1.05 8.79 1.40
N HIS A 55 -0.53 9.90 0.86
CA HIS A 55 -1.31 11.06 0.43
C HIS A 55 -1.44 11.09 -1.09
N PHE A 56 -2.64 11.37 -1.60
CA PHE A 56 -2.93 11.49 -3.02
C PHE A 56 -3.49 12.88 -3.36
N GLY A 57 -2.99 13.48 -4.44
CA GLY A 57 -3.41 14.79 -4.89
C GLY A 57 -2.98 15.91 -3.94
N GLY A 58 -3.80 16.95 -3.83
CA GLY A 58 -3.50 18.13 -3.02
C GLY A 58 -2.52 19.09 -3.70
N TYR A 59 -2.00 20.02 -2.92
CA TYR A 59 -1.03 21.02 -3.36
C TYR A 59 0.00 21.29 -2.27
N VAL A 60 1.14 21.84 -2.67
CA VAL A 60 2.21 22.22 -1.73
C VAL A 60 2.17 23.72 -1.50
N ARG A 61 1.93 24.14 -0.25
CA ARG A 61 2.07 25.51 0.19
C ARG A 61 3.50 25.72 0.73
N VAL A 62 4.13 26.80 0.28
CA VAL A 62 5.49 27.14 0.71
C VAL A 62 5.43 28.29 1.69
N GLU A 63 6.00 28.10 2.87
CA GLU A 63 6.18 29.12 3.91
C GLU A 63 7.66 29.39 4.11
N TYR A 64 8.02 30.65 4.30
CA TYR A 64 9.38 31.00 4.72
C TYR A 64 9.53 30.73 6.21
N ASP A 65 10.58 30.00 6.60
CA ASP A 65 10.93 29.73 7.99
C ASP A 65 12.08 30.67 8.43
N PRO A 66 11.78 31.75 9.14
CA PRO A 66 12.80 32.73 9.54
C PRO A 66 13.78 32.17 10.57
N GLU A 67 13.39 31.15 11.35
CA GLU A 67 14.26 30.57 12.38
C GLU A 67 15.33 29.64 11.79
N LYS A 68 14.97 28.92 10.72
CA LYS A 68 15.87 27.98 10.03
C LYS A 68 16.51 28.57 8.78
N GLY A 69 16.11 29.77 8.38
CA GLY A 69 16.64 30.47 7.19
C GLY A 69 16.32 29.76 5.86
N GLY A 70 15.16 29.10 5.77
CA GLY A 70 14.78 28.32 4.60
C GLY A 70 13.29 28.31 4.29
N SER A 71 12.89 27.53 3.29
CA SER A 71 11.48 27.31 2.96
C SER A 71 10.96 26.04 3.61
N LYS A 72 9.77 26.14 4.20
CA LYS A 72 9.00 25.00 4.70
C LYS A 72 7.92 24.64 3.69
N PHE A 73 7.89 23.39 3.25
CA PHE A 73 6.90 22.86 2.32
C PHE A 73 5.82 22.13 3.10
N ILE A 74 4.56 22.55 2.90
CA ILE A 74 3.39 22.00 3.59
C ILE A 74 2.46 21.42 2.55
N HIS A 75 2.18 20.11 2.63
CA HIS A 75 1.25 19.43 1.75
C HIS A 75 -0.16 19.53 2.32
N GLU A 76 -1.11 20.07 1.54
CA GLU A 76 -2.49 20.34 1.95
C GLU A 76 -3.50 19.88 0.91
N GLY A 77 -4.76 19.65 1.33
CA GLY A 77 -5.86 19.31 0.43
C GLY A 77 -5.75 17.92 -0.21
N TYR A 78 -4.97 17.03 0.38
CA TYR A 78 -4.78 15.66 -0.11
C TYR A 78 -5.88 14.72 0.39
N GLN A 79 -6.06 13.61 -0.31
CA GLN A 79 -6.76 12.42 0.18
C GLN A 79 -5.72 11.47 0.79
N ALA A 80 -6.01 10.92 1.96
CA ALA A 80 -5.09 10.02 2.64
C ALA A 80 -5.67 8.61 2.77
N VAL A 81 -4.80 7.60 2.68
CA VAL A 81 -5.09 6.22 3.05
C VAL A 81 -4.00 5.68 3.96
N LYS A 82 -4.37 4.75 4.82
CA LYS A 82 -3.45 4.05 5.71
C LYS A 82 -2.93 2.80 4.99
N ALA A 83 -1.63 2.73 4.75
CA ALA A 83 -0.96 1.54 4.23
C ALA A 83 -0.56 0.63 5.40
N ILE A 84 -1.15 -0.56 5.46
CA ILE A 84 -0.88 -1.57 6.49
C ILE A 84 -0.02 -2.67 5.90
N PRO A 85 1.19 -2.92 6.43
CA PRO A 85 2.03 -3.98 5.92
C PRO A 85 1.63 -5.36 6.43
N TYR A 86 1.72 -6.33 5.54
CA TYR A 86 1.68 -7.76 5.81
C TYR A 86 3.02 -8.36 5.41
N ASP A 87 3.68 -9.02 6.34
CA ASP A 87 4.99 -9.61 6.13
C ASP A 87 4.87 -11.12 5.90
N MET A 88 5.48 -11.60 4.82
CA MET A 88 5.60 -13.01 4.50
C MET A 88 7.07 -13.44 4.61
N PRO A 89 7.40 -14.47 5.39
CA PRO A 89 8.74 -15.03 5.45
C PRO A 89 9.06 -15.80 4.16
N ILE A 90 10.19 -15.51 3.56
CA ILE A 90 10.72 -16.22 2.38
C ILE A 90 12.00 -16.92 2.79
N THR A 91 11.89 -18.20 3.08
CA THR A 91 13.00 -19.02 3.57
C THR A 91 13.94 -19.44 2.46
N GLY A 92 15.24 -19.51 2.76
CA GLY A 92 16.24 -20.14 1.92
C GLY A 92 16.14 -21.67 1.96
N TYR A 93 16.65 -22.34 0.92
CA TYR A 93 16.78 -23.78 0.90
C TYR A 93 18.09 -24.18 1.60
N ASP A 94 18.00 -25.09 2.56
CA ASP A 94 19.13 -25.68 3.31
C ASP A 94 20.04 -24.64 3.97
N ASN A 95 19.46 -23.54 4.51
CA ASN A 95 20.16 -22.53 5.30
C ASN A 95 19.18 -21.79 6.23
N ASP A 96 19.71 -20.96 7.14
CA ASP A 96 18.95 -20.22 8.15
C ASP A 96 18.50 -18.81 7.68
N VAL A 97 18.64 -18.50 6.40
CA VAL A 97 18.28 -17.18 5.87
C VAL A 97 16.77 -17.08 5.64
N VAL A 98 16.17 -16.06 6.20
CA VAL A 98 14.76 -15.71 5.98
C VAL A 98 14.68 -14.26 5.51
N ASN A 99 14.27 -14.06 4.26
CA ASN A 99 13.97 -12.75 3.71
C ASN A 99 12.51 -12.39 3.97
N THR A 100 12.15 -11.13 3.77
CA THR A 100 10.77 -10.64 3.96
C THR A 100 10.19 -10.18 2.63
N LEU A 101 9.01 -10.70 2.29
CA LEU A 101 8.13 -10.09 1.31
C LEU A 101 7.08 -9.28 2.07
N ARG A 102 7.13 -7.95 1.94
CA ARG A 102 6.16 -7.03 2.54
C ARG A 102 5.17 -6.59 1.49
N ILE A 103 3.91 -6.92 1.69
CA ILE A 103 2.81 -6.46 0.85
C ILE A 103 1.92 -5.50 1.65
N TRP A 104 1.47 -4.44 0.99
CA TRP A 104 0.73 -3.36 1.61
C TRP A 104 -0.77 -3.48 1.30
N ASP A 105 -1.58 -3.56 2.35
CA ASP A 105 -3.03 -3.38 2.27
C ASP A 105 -3.39 -1.92 2.53
N ALA A 106 -4.55 -1.47 2.08
CA ALA A 106 -5.03 -0.11 2.27
C ALA A 106 -6.26 -0.11 3.16
N GLU A 107 -6.21 0.71 4.21
CA GLU A 107 -7.32 0.96 5.12
C GLU A 107 -7.69 2.46 5.13
N PRO A 108 -8.94 2.83 5.43
CA PRO A 108 -9.32 4.22 5.57
C PRO A 108 -8.60 4.87 6.77
N ILE A 109 -8.42 6.20 6.72
CA ILE A 109 -7.93 6.96 7.88
C ILE A 109 -9.02 7.04 8.96
N VAL A 110 -10.28 7.23 8.54
CA VAL A 110 -11.46 7.20 9.40
C VAL A 110 -12.27 5.97 9.01
N ASP A 111 -12.50 5.07 9.95
CA ASP A 111 -13.11 3.77 9.66
C ASP A 111 -14.54 3.89 9.12
N PHE A 112 -15.40 4.70 9.75
CA PHE A 112 -16.78 4.86 9.34
C PHE A 112 -17.36 6.22 9.81
N GLU A 113 -17.98 6.97 8.90
CA GLU A 113 -18.62 8.24 9.24
C GLU A 113 -20.07 8.05 9.70
N LEU A 114 -20.26 7.73 10.98
CA LEU A 114 -21.58 7.50 11.58
C LEU A 114 -22.52 8.70 11.39
N ASP A 115 -22.02 9.92 11.54
CA ASP A 115 -22.83 11.14 11.37
C ASP A 115 -23.43 11.29 9.97
N SER A 116 -22.68 10.91 8.94
CA SER A 116 -23.17 10.91 7.55
C SER A 116 -24.18 9.79 7.34
N PHE A 117 -23.97 8.63 7.92
CA PHE A 117 -24.89 7.51 7.87
C PHE A 117 -26.24 7.85 8.52
N ASP A 118 -26.23 8.43 9.71
CA ASP A 118 -27.43 8.82 10.46
C ASP A 118 -28.25 9.91 9.74
N LYS A 119 -27.58 10.74 8.91
CA LYS A 119 -28.21 11.75 8.05
C LYS A 119 -28.75 11.18 6.73
N GLY A 120 -28.58 9.87 6.49
CA GLY A 120 -29.00 9.20 5.25
C GLY A 120 -28.03 9.35 4.08
N ASP A 121 -26.84 9.93 4.27
CA ASP A 121 -25.79 10.02 3.26
C ASP A 121 -24.88 8.77 3.31
N TYR A 122 -25.45 7.65 2.92
CA TYR A 122 -24.78 6.35 2.95
C TYR A 122 -23.55 6.27 2.03
N LYS A 123 -23.51 7.07 0.94
CA LYS A 123 -22.37 7.10 0.03
C LYS A 123 -21.17 7.76 0.70
N LYS A 124 -21.40 8.88 1.36
CA LYS A 124 -20.35 9.60 2.07
C LYS A 124 -19.83 8.79 3.27
N ALA A 125 -20.72 8.08 3.97
CA ALA A 125 -20.35 7.26 5.13
C ALA A 125 -19.29 6.20 4.82
N VAL A 126 -19.20 5.71 3.58
CA VAL A 126 -18.25 4.67 3.12
C VAL A 126 -17.26 5.19 2.07
N GLU A 127 -17.17 6.48 1.84
CA GLU A 127 -16.32 7.06 0.78
C GLU A 127 -14.83 6.75 1.01
N GLN A 128 -14.36 6.92 2.23
CA GLN A 128 -12.97 6.65 2.62
C GLN A 128 -12.63 5.16 2.52
N GLU A 129 -13.56 4.29 2.92
CA GLU A 129 -13.41 2.84 2.78
C GLU A 129 -13.30 2.44 1.30
N ASN A 130 -14.18 2.99 0.45
CA ASN A 130 -14.14 2.73 -0.99
C ASN A 130 -12.85 3.26 -1.64
N LEU A 131 -12.35 4.43 -1.22
CA LEU A 131 -11.08 4.96 -1.70
C LEU A 131 -9.93 4.01 -1.41
N ALA A 132 -9.80 3.56 -0.17
CA ALA A 132 -8.77 2.64 0.25
C ALA A 132 -8.89 1.29 -0.49
N ARG A 133 -10.10 0.72 -0.49
CA ARG A 133 -10.40 -0.57 -1.10
C ARG A 133 -10.08 -0.61 -2.60
N ASN A 134 -10.46 0.42 -3.35
CA ASN A 134 -10.19 0.48 -4.80
C ASN A 134 -8.70 0.34 -5.13
N ILE A 135 -7.80 0.85 -4.28
CA ILE A 135 -6.34 0.77 -4.51
C ILE A 135 -5.85 -0.69 -4.48
N VAL A 136 -6.42 -1.52 -3.61
CA VAL A 136 -5.94 -2.89 -3.35
C VAL A 136 -6.88 -3.99 -3.86
N GLU A 137 -7.98 -3.63 -4.52
CA GLU A 137 -8.99 -4.61 -4.90
C GLU A 137 -8.48 -5.55 -6.01
N VAL A 138 -7.99 -5.00 -7.13
CA VAL A 138 -7.67 -5.78 -8.34
C VAL A 138 -6.30 -5.42 -8.90
N LEU A 139 -5.53 -6.42 -9.31
CA LEU A 139 -4.16 -6.28 -9.82
C LEU A 139 -4.08 -5.47 -11.13
N TYR A 140 -4.90 -5.74 -12.12
CA TYR A 140 -4.85 -5.06 -13.43
C TYR A 140 -6.22 -4.44 -13.76
N PRO A 141 -6.58 -3.28 -13.15
CA PRO A 141 -7.80 -2.61 -13.53
C PRO A 141 -7.73 -2.17 -15.00
N ASN A 142 -8.89 -2.16 -15.68
CA ASN A 142 -8.98 -1.68 -17.05
C ASN A 142 -8.60 -0.19 -17.13
N ASP A 143 -7.63 0.16 -17.97
CA ASP A 143 -7.09 1.51 -18.15
C ASP A 143 -7.43 2.15 -19.50
N ASN A 144 -8.47 1.66 -20.18
CA ASN A 144 -8.98 2.28 -21.41
C ASN A 144 -9.68 3.62 -21.17
N HIS A 145 -9.93 3.98 -19.91
CA HIS A 145 -10.54 5.23 -19.48
C HIS A 145 -9.70 5.95 -18.41
N TYR A 146 -9.94 7.25 -18.22
CA TYR A 146 -9.13 8.09 -17.32
C TYR A 146 -9.08 7.55 -15.88
N ALA A 147 -10.22 7.18 -15.31
CA ALA A 147 -10.29 6.66 -13.94
C ALA A 147 -9.44 5.39 -13.74
N GLY A 148 -9.39 4.51 -14.74
CA GLY A 148 -8.53 3.32 -14.68
C GLY A 148 -7.05 3.66 -14.75
N LYS A 149 -6.65 4.62 -15.59
CA LYS A 149 -5.25 5.12 -15.64
C LYS A 149 -4.85 5.76 -14.32
N GLU A 150 -5.71 6.59 -13.74
CA GLU A 150 -5.50 7.21 -12.43
C GLU A 150 -5.36 6.15 -11.33
N LEU A 151 -6.24 5.15 -11.32
CA LEU A 151 -6.17 4.06 -10.34
C LEU A 151 -4.85 3.29 -10.43
N ARG A 152 -4.41 2.94 -11.65
CA ARG A 152 -3.10 2.28 -11.83
C ARG A 152 -1.94 3.13 -11.34
N LEU A 153 -1.98 4.43 -11.58
CA LEU A 153 -0.96 5.35 -11.05
C LEU A 153 -1.01 5.39 -9.50
N LYS A 154 -2.20 5.46 -8.92
CA LYS A 154 -2.38 5.42 -7.46
C LYS A 154 -1.85 4.12 -6.87
N GLN A 155 -2.07 2.98 -7.50
CA GLN A 155 -1.53 1.68 -7.06
C GLN A 155 0.00 1.70 -7.02
N GLN A 156 0.66 2.17 -8.08
CA GLN A 156 2.13 2.25 -8.13
C GLN A 156 2.67 3.19 -7.05
N TYR A 157 2.12 4.38 -6.96
CA TYR A 157 2.51 5.37 -5.97
C TYR A 157 2.31 4.87 -4.54
N PHE A 158 1.20 4.20 -4.27
CA PHE A 158 0.82 3.71 -2.94
C PHE A 158 1.91 2.83 -2.31
N PHE A 159 2.27 1.71 -2.96
CA PHE A 159 3.22 0.79 -2.34
C PHE A 159 4.66 1.30 -2.36
N VAL A 160 5.04 2.10 -3.37
CA VAL A 160 6.36 2.73 -3.42
C VAL A 160 6.51 3.75 -2.31
N SER A 161 5.52 4.64 -2.13
CA SER A 161 5.51 5.64 -1.05
C SER A 161 5.58 4.96 0.33
N ALA A 162 4.73 3.97 0.59
CA ALA A 162 4.72 3.24 1.87
C ALA A 162 6.06 2.53 2.14
N SER A 163 6.62 1.87 1.11
CA SER A 163 7.89 1.15 1.22
C SER A 163 9.07 2.09 1.48
N LEU A 164 9.11 3.23 0.76
CA LEU A 164 10.15 4.25 0.97
C LEU A 164 10.07 4.86 2.38
N GLN A 165 8.86 5.21 2.84
CA GLN A 165 8.66 5.70 4.20
C GLN A 165 9.12 4.67 5.25
N ALA A 166 8.86 3.38 5.03
CA ALA A 166 9.32 2.31 5.92
C ALA A 166 10.85 2.19 5.93
N ALA A 167 11.50 2.27 4.76
CA ALA A 167 12.95 2.24 4.63
C ALA A 167 13.59 3.44 5.34
N ILE A 168 13.08 4.65 5.12
CA ILE A 168 13.54 5.88 5.79
C ILE A 168 13.36 5.78 7.31
N ALA A 169 12.21 5.29 7.77
CA ALA A 169 11.96 5.12 9.21
C ALA A 169 12.91 4.10 9.85
N LYS A 170 13.24 3.01 9.13
CA LYS A 170 14.22 2.02 9.58
C LYS A 170 15.63 2.61 9.64
N TYR A 171 16.03 3.38 8.63
CA TYR A 171 17.33 4.05 8.58
C TYR A 171 17.50 5.04 9.73
N LYS A 172 16.51 5.92 9.94
CA LYS A 172 16.52 6.95 11.00
C LYS A 172 16.61 6.39 12.42
N LYS A 173 16.30 5.12 12.66
CA LYS A 173 16.51 4.49 13.98
C LYS A 173 17.98 4.34 14.36
N LYS A 174 18.89 4.39 13.38
CA LYS A 174 20.31 4.14 13.57
C LYS A 174 21.20 5.27 13.05
N HIS A 175 20.66 6.21 12.30
CA HIS A 175 21.40 7.26 11.60
C HIS A 175 20.60 8.56 11.63
N ASP A 176 21.25 9.66 12.00
CA ASP A 176 20.60 10.99 12.08
C ASP A 176 20.57 11.69 10.71
N ASP A 177 21.59 11.46 9.87
CA ASP A 177 21.73 12.13 8.59
C ASP A 177 21.11 11.33 7.45
N ILE A 178 19.93 11.75 6.99
CA ILE A 178 19.19 11.11 5.88
C ILE A 178 19.94 11.21 4.55
N HIS A 179 20.81 12.20 4.35
CA HIS A 179 21.55 12.38 3.11
C HIS A 179 22.55 11.25 2.83
N LYS A 180 22.86 10.44 3.84
CA LYS A 180 23.71 9.26 3.69
C LYS A 180 22.97 7.94 3.52
N LEU A 181 21.65 8.00 3.29
CA LEU A 181 20.83 6.80 3.07
C LEU A 181 21.32 5.97 1.87
N TYR A 182 21.83 6.61 0.82
CA TYR A 182 22.33 5.96 -0.40
C TYR A 182 23.64 5.19 -0.20
N GLU A 183 24.35 5.39 0.91
CA GLU A 183 25.62 4.72 1.23
C GLU A 183 25.40 3.35 1.92
N LYS A 184 24.16 3.01 2.28
CA LYS A 184 23.78 1.87 3.12
C LYS A 184 22.79 0.95 2.41
#